data_17a0140c276083cd42474f5fc7318dbe
#
_entry.id   17a0140c276083cd42474f5fc7318dbe
#
_cell.length_a   1.000
_cell.length_b   1.000
_cell.length_c   1.000
_cell.angle_alpha   90.00
_cell.angle_beta   90.00
_cell.angle_gamma   90.00
#
_symmetry.space_group_name_H-M   'P 1'
#
loop_
_entity.id
_entity.type
_entity.pdbx_description
1 polymer ?
#
loop_
_entity_poly.entity_id
_entity_poly.type
_entity_poly.pdbx_seq_one_letter_code
_entity_poly.pdbx_strand_id
1 'polypeptide(L)'
;QQGVDGSAQFRNVDVQHNGFEFEGKYRASDKLTFKGMLSIGDWRYTKDFSAELFDDNQQSIGTGTLYTKGAKVGDAAQFTSYAEVDYRLGNVVSVDLGYRFVDGLYADYSITDSQFTQPDNDGALKLPSYGLLDGGVTVRIGKGLSFRGNINNVLDTTYIAESNSNIHADSNSKTWNGVDTRNSVWFGFGRTWNASLKYRF
;
A
#
# COMPACT_ATOMS: atom_id res chain seq x y z
N GLN A 1 -7.63 4.32 -31.91
CA GLN A 1 -6.86 3.08 -31.88
C GLN A 1 -7.73 2.04 -31.20
N GLN A 2 -8.14 0.99 -31.91
CA GLN A 2 -8.77 -0.18 -31.30
C GLN A 2 -7.67 -0.83 -30.45
N GLY A 3 -7.86 -0.89 -29.13
CA GLY A 3 -7.01 -1.64 -28.24
C GLY A 3 -7.07 -3.12 -28.67
N VAL A 4 -5.94 -3.70 -28.96
CA VAL A 4 -5.83 -5.15 -29.13
C VAL A 4 -5.84 -5.69 -27.69
N ASP A 5 -6.92 -6.37 -27.32
CA ASP A 5 -6.92 -7.16 -26.10
C ASP A 5 -5.90 -8.29 -26.30
N GLY A 6 -5.08 -8.54 -25.30
CA GLY A 6 -4.01 -9.51 -25.43
C GLY A 6 -3.27 -9.70 -24.11
N SER A 7 -2.25 -10.53 -24.10
CA SER A 7 -1.40 -10.79 -22.95
C SER A 7 0.06 -10.47 -23.24
N ALA A 8 0.82 -10.18 -22.18
CA ALA A 8 2.25 -9.97 -22.26
C ALA A 8 2.98 -10.95 -21.34
N GLN A 9 3.98 -11.66 -21.86
CA GLN A 9 4.83 -12.53 -21.07
C GLN A 9 6.18 -11.86 -20.83
N PHE A 10 6.43 -11.52 -19.59
CA PHE A 10 7.70 -10.95 -19.15
C PHE A 10 8.72 -12.04 -18.83
N ARG A 11 9.97 -11.80 -19.19
CA ARG A 11 11.09 -12.68 -18.87
C ARG A 11 12.24 -11.89 -18.28
N ASN A 12 12.97 -12.51 -17.33
CA ASN A 12 14.18 -11.94 -16.72
C ASN A 12 13.94 -10.60 -16.01
N VAL A 13 12.79 -10.45 -15.35
CA VAL A 13 12.53 -9.31 -14.48
C VAL A 13 13.49 -9.41 -13.30
N ASP A 14 14.34 -8.39 -13.12
CA ASP A 14 15.38 -8.35 -12.10
C ASP A 14 15.13 -7.16 -11.17
N VAL A 15 14.91 -7.45 -9.89
CA VAL A 15 14.55 -6.48 -8.86
C VAL A 15 15.51 -6.60 -7.68
N GLN A 16 15.97 -5.48 -7.17
CA GLN A 16 16.74 -5.41 -5.94
C GLN A 16 15.87 -4.86 -4.81
N HIS A 17 15.80 -5.60 -3.70
CA HIS A 17 15.12 -5.18 -2.47
C HIS A 17 16.17 -5.01 -1.37
N ASN A 18 16.39 -3.78 -0.94
CA ASN A 18 17.21 -3.45 0.21
C ASN A 18 16.32 -2.80 1.26
N GLY A 19 16.55 -3.07 2.53
CA GLY A 19 15.73 -2.45 3.56
C GLY A 19 16.13 -2.83 4.97
N PHE A 20 15.45 -2.21 5.90
CA PHE A 20 15.54 -2.45 7.32
C PHE A 20 14.14 -2.55 7.90
N GLU A 21 13.90 -3.56 8.73
CA GLU A 21 12.66 -3.76 9.44
C GLU A 21 12.92 -3.88 10.93
N PHE A 22 12.08 -3.23 11.71
CA PHE A 22 12.08 -3.30 13.16
C PHE A 22 10.66 -3.50 13.67
N GLU A 23 10.47 -4.44 14.57
CA GLU A 23 9.24 -4.63 15.33
C GLU A 23 9.56 -4.74 16.82
N GLY A 24 8.72 -4.11 17.64
CA GLY A 24 8.93 -4.10 19.07
C GLY A 24 7.63 -4.03 19.87
N LYS A 25 7.67 -4.65 21.04
CA LYS A 25 6.62 -4.56 22.05
C LYS A 25 7.23 -4.27 23.40
N TYR A 26 6.76 -3.21 24.05
CA TYR A 26 7.21 -2.81 25.37
C TYR A 26 6.04 -2.76 26.35
N ARG A 27 6.12 -3.56 27.40
CA ARG A 27 5.15 -3.55 28.50
C ARG A 27 5.65 -2.61 29.61
N ALA A 28 5.14 -1.37 29.58
CA ALA A 28 5.54 -0.36 30.55
C ALA A 28 4.97 -0.61 31.95
N SER A 29 3.81 -1.28 32.03
CA SER A 29 3.20 -1.71 33.30
C SER A 29 2.21 -2.87 33.07
N ASP A 30 1.56 -3.34 34.11
CA ASP A 30 0.49 -4.35 33.99
C ASP A 30 -0.71 -3.85 33.20
N LYS A 31 -0.84 -2.52 33.07
CA LYS A 31 -1.97 -1.88 32.38
C LYS A 31 -1.60 -1.28 31.02
N LEU A 32 -0.32 -0.98 30.78
CA LEU A 32 0.11 -0.20 29.60
C LEU A 32 1.13 -0.98 28.78
N THR A 33 0.82 -1.13 27.50
CA THR A 33 1.70 -1.78 26.51
C THR A 33 1.80 -0.89 25.29
N PHE A 34 3.02 -0.71 24.78
CA PHE A 34 3.33 -0.09 23.51
C PHE A 34 3.73 -1.16 22.50
N LYS A 35 3.32 -0.99 21.24
CA LYS A 35 3.79 -1.79 20.11
C LYS A 35 4.25 -0.83 19.03
N GLY A 36 5.25 -1.21 18.27
CA GLY A 36 5.76 -0.42 17.17
C GLY A 36 6.36 -1.28 16.08
N MET A 37 6.23 -0.80 14.85
CA MET A 37 6.86 -1.37 13.67
C MET A 37 7.37 -0.24 12.80
N LEU A 38 8.53 -0.45 12.19
CA LEU A 38 9.14 0.42 11.20
C LEU A 38 9.72 -0.44 10.09
N SER A 39 9.36 -0.15 8.85
CA SER A 39 9.98 -0.73 7.67
C SER A 39 10.43 0.41 6.75
N ILE A 40 11.69 0.35 6.33
CA ILE A 40 12.31 1.30 5.39
C ILE A 40 12.95 0.48 4.28
N GLY A 41 12.48 0.67 3.05
CA GLY A 41 12.95 -0.07 1.88
C GLY A 41 13.46 0.84 0.76
N ASP A 42 14.29 0.26 -0.07
CA ASP A 42 14.66 0.79 -1.39
C ASP A 42 14.55 -0.35 -2.41
N TRP A 43 13.42 -0.43 -3.07
CA TRP A 43 13.10 -1.49 -4.01
C TRP A 43 13.06 -0.92 -5.42
N ARG A 44 13.92 -1.48 -6.30
CA ARG A 44 14.13 -0.96 -7.65
C ARG A 44 14.32 -2.08 -8.66
N TYR A 45 13.88 -1.83 -9.87
CA TYR A 45 14.28 -2.64 -11.01
C TYR A 45 15.74 -2.36 -11.35
N THR A 46 16.53 -3.42 -11.57
CA THR A 46 17.97 -3.29 -11.85
C THR A 46 18.26 -3.25 -13.34
N LYS A 47 17.31 -3.70 -14.18
CA LYS A 47 17.42 -3.76 -15.63
C LYS A 47 16.12 -3.36 -16.31
N ASP A 48 16.26 -2.98 -17.58
CA ASP A 48 15.14 -2.96 -18.50
C ASP A 48 14.78 -4.40 -18.86
N PHE A 49 13.53 -4.67 -19.20
CA PHE A 49 13.11 -6.00 -19.59
C PHE A 49 12.20 -6.01 -20.81
N SER A 50 12.21 -7.13 -21.50
CA SER A 50 11.41 -7.34 -22.70
C SER A 50 10.22 -8.22 -22.38
N ALA A 51 9.09 -7.93 -23.01
CA ALA A 51 7.90 -8.75 -23.00
C ALA A 51 7.63 -9.29 -24.40
N GLU A 52 7.24 -10.54 -24.50
CA GLU A 52 6.62 -11.10 -25.68
C GLU A 52 5.11 -10.82 -25.62
N LEU A 53 4.57 -10.28 -26.69
CA LEU A 53 3.18 -9.86 -26.82
C LEU A 53 2.39 -10.91 -27.56
N PHE A 54 1.20 -11.21 -27.08
CA PHE A 54 0.30 -12.21 -27.67
C PHE A 54 -1.08 -11.58 -27.90
N ASP A 55 -1.72 -11.97 -29.01
CA ASP A 55 -3.12 -11.65 -29.26
C ASP A 55 -4.07 -12.55 -28.45
N ASP A 56 -5.38 -12.34 -28.62
CA ASP A 56 -6.43 -13.15 -27.95
C ASP A 56 -6.39 -14.63 -28.35
N ASN A 57 -5.76 -14.97 -29.48
CA ASN A 57 -5.58 -16.35 -29.95
C ASN A 57 -4.26 -16.97 -29.45
N GLN A 58 -3.58 -16.31 -28.50
CA GLN A 58 -2.27 -16.73 -27.99
C GLN A 58 -1.17 -16.79 -29.06
N GLN A 59 -1.32 -16.04 -30.19
CA GLN A 59 -0.30 -15.91 -31.19
C GLN A 59 0.63 -14.76 -30.86
N SER A 60 1.94 -14.99 -30.97
CA SER A 60 2.92 -13.92 -30.74
C SER A 60 2.77 -12.84 -31.82
N ILE A 61 2.57 -11.59 -31.37
CA ILE A 61 2.43 -10.40 -32.22
C ILE A 61 3.67 -9.49 -32.19
N GLY A 62 4.70 -9.89 -31.44
CA GLY A 62 5.95 -9.15 -31.35
C GLY A 62 6.54 -9.07 -29.96
N THR A 63 7.56 -8.24 -29.82
CA THR A 63 8.21 -7.97 -28.54
C THR A 63 8.18 -6.47 -28.23
N GLY A 64 8.01 -6.14 -26.95
CA GLY A 64 8.13 -4.77 -26.44
C GLY A 64 9.24 -4.69 -25.40
N THR A 65 9.93 -3.55 -25.31
CA THR A 65 10.89 -3.28 -24.24
C THR A 65 10.28 -2.28 -23.27
N LEU A 66 10.38 -2.58 -21.97
CA LEU A 66 10.06 -1.66 -20.89
C LEU A 66 11.35 -1.14 -20.27
N TYR A 67 11.51 0.17 -20.28
CA TYR A 67 12.66 0.88 -19.74
C TYR A 67 12.45 1.16 -18.25
N THR A 68 12.69 0.14 -17.44
CA THR A 68 12.40 0.15 -16.00
C THR A 68 13.61 0.28 -15.11
N LYS A 69 14.82 0.24 -15.69
CA LYS A 69 16.07 0.28 -14.91
C LYS A 69 16.12 1.50 -14.00
N GLY A 70 16.24 1.25 -12.69
CA GLY A 70 16.26 2.29 -11.66
C GLY A 70 14.88 2.75 -11.17
N ALA A 71 13.80 2.39 -11.88
CA ALA A 71 12.44 2.70 -11.44
C ALA A 71 12.11 2.00 -10.13
N LYS A 72 11.30 2.66 -9.30
CA LYS A 72 10.78 2.09 -8.06
C LYS A 72 9.76 1.00 -8.37
N VAL A 73 9.72 -0.03 -7.52
CA VAL A 73 8.70 -1.08 -7.60
C VAL A 73 7.37 -0.50 -7.16
N GLY A 74 6.33 -0.70 -7.97
CA GLY A 74 4.96 -0.28 -7.69
C GLY A 74 4.26 -1.16 -6.66
N ASP A 75 3.11 -0.71 -6.19
CA ASP A 75 2.18 -1.37 -5.26
C ASP A 75 2.78 -1.81 -3.90
N ALA A 76 3.98 -1.37 -3.61
CA ALA A 76 4.65 -1.69 -2.36
C ALA A 76 5.26 -0.43 -1.73
N ALA A 77 4.74 -0.02 -0.58
CA ALA A 77 5.24 1.13 0.13
C ALA A 77 6.66 0.87 0.67
N GLN A 78 7.58 1.76 0.34
CA GLN A 78 8.97 1.64 0.76
C GLN A 78 9.24 2.23 2.15
N PHE A 79 8.27 2.89 2.72
CA PHE A 79 8.26 3.32 4.11
C PHE A 79 6.92 3.02 4.76
N THR A 80 6.93 2.22 5.81
CA THR A 80 5.75 2.01 6.66
C THR A 80 6.13 2.09 8.11
N SER A 81 5.30 2.71 8.92
CA SER A 81 5.45 2.69 10.37
C SER A 81 4.09 2.47 11.05
N TYR A 82 4.14 1.87 12.21
CA TYR A 82 2.98 1.66 13.06
C TYR A 82 3.37 1.85 14.53
N ALA A 83 2.54 2.57 15.25
CA ALA A 83 2.64 2.72 16.71
C ALA A 83 1.28 2.48 17.33
N GLU A 84 1.22 1.65 18.37
CA GLU A 84 -0.01 1.32 19.08
C GLU A 84 0.21 1.42 20.59
N VAL A 85 -0.78 1.90 21.29
CA VAL A 85 -0.90 1.87 22.74
C VAL A 85 -2.10 1.03 23.13
N ASP A 86 -1.87 0.01 23.97
CA ASP A 86 -2.91 -0.76 24.66
C ASP A 86 -2.99 -0.31 26.12
N TYR A 87 -4.18 0.05 26.59
CA TYR A 87 -4.42 0.42 27.98
C TYR A 87 -5.56 -0.40 28.60
N ARG A 88 -5.29 -1.00 29.78
CA ARG A 88 -6.27 -1.77 30.55
C ARG A 88 -6.94 -0.88 31.59
N LEU A 89 -8.23 -0.63 31.42
CA LEU A 89 -9.10 0.04 32.39
C LEU A 89 -9.63 -0.99 33.41
N GLY A 90 -8.74 -1.51 34.27
CA GLY A 90 -9.06 -2.57 35.22
C GLY A 90 -9.08 -3.97 34.57
N ASN A 91 -9.90 -4.89 35.12
CA ASN A 91 -9.92 -6.29 34.68
C ASN A 91 -10.95 -6.55 33.57
N VAL A 92 -11.84 -5.62 33.32
CA VAL A 92 -13.01 -5.79 32.45
C VAL A 92 -12.79 -5.14 31.10
N VAL A 93 -12.28 -3.90 31.07
CA VAL A 93 -12.17 -3.10 29.84
C VAL A 93 -10.71 -2.89 29.48
N SER A 94 -10.41 -3.00 28.19
CA SER A 94 -9.16 -2.49 27.59
C SER A 94 -9.46 -1.72 26.32
N VAL A 95 -8.67 -0.67 26.09
CA VAL A 95 -8.74 0.18 24.89
C VAL A 95 -7.40 0.17 24.20
N ASP A 96 -7.42 0.28 22.89
CA ASP A 96 -6.21 0.41 22.08
C ASP A 96 -6.41 1.52 21.07
N LEU A 97 -5.31 2.18 20.76
CA LEU A 97 -5.21 3.22 19.75
C LEU A 97 -3.93 3.00 18.94
N GLY A 98 -4.05 2.88 17.64
CA GLY A 98 -2.94 2.65 16.73
C GLY A 98 -2.89 3.67 15.62
N TYR A 99 -1.68 4.10 15.25
CA TYR A 99 -1.46 4.99 14.11
C TYR A 99 -0.51 4.33 13.12
N ARG A 100 -0.94 4.24 11.86
CA ARG A 100 -0.15 3.74 10.75
C ARG A 100 0.19 4.91 9.83
N PHE A 101 1.45 5.00 9.43
CA PHE A 101 1.89 5.95 8.41
C PHE A 101 2.54 5.21 7.25
N VAL A 102 2.22 5.63 6.03
CA VAL A 102 2.68 5.04 4.77
C VAL A 102 3.24 6.14 3.88
N ASP A 103 4.45 5.94 3.37
CA ASP A 103 5.09 6.80 2.36
C ASP A 103 5.89 5.95 1.37
N GLY A 104 6.35 6.57 0.28
CA GLY A 104 7.11 5.86 -0.73
C GLY A 104 6.31 4.74 -1.41
N LEU A 105 4.99 4.89 -1.50
CA LEU A 105 4.15 4.07 -2.36
C LEU A 105 4.24 4.62 -3.78
N TYR A 106 4.45 3.75 -4.75
CA TYR A 106 4.55 4.08 -6.16
C TYR A 106 3.46 3.36 -6.95
N ALA A 107 3.00 4.00 -8.03
CA ALA A 107 2.06 3.38 -8.95
C ALA A 107 2.70 2.15 -9.63
N ASP A 108 1.88 1.14 -9.88
CA ASP A 108 2.26 0.06 -10.77
C ASP A 108 2.24 0.52 -12.22
N TYR A 109 2.72 -0.29 -13.15
CA TYR A 109 2.76 0.05 -14.56
C TYR A 109 2.40 -1.15 -15.42
N SER A 110 1.94 -0.85 -16.63
CA SER A 110 1.64 -1.86 -17.66
C SER A 110 2.55 -1.68 -18.86
N ILE A 111 2.60 -2.69 -19.71
CA ILE A 111 3.36 -2.64 -20.97
C ILE A 111 2.87 -1.56 -21.94
N THR A 112 1.64 -1.09 -21.72
CA THR A 112 1.03 -0.01 -22.50
C THR A 112 1.26 1.37 -21.90
N ASP A 113 1.91 1.45 -20.74
CA ASP A 113 2.21 2.72 -20.09
C ASP A 113 3.29 3.45 -20.89
N SER A 114 2.93 4.61 -21.41
CA SER A 114 3.80 5.43 -22.25
C SER A 114 5.09 5.86 -21.55
N GLN A 115 5.08 5.97 -20.23
CA GLN A 115 6.26 6.36 -19.44
C GLN A 115 7.40 5.35 -19.60
N PHE A 116 7.09 4.06 -19.66
CA PHE A 116 8.11 3.00 -19.72
C PHE A 116 8.45 2.52 -21.13
N THR A 117 7.83 3.08 -22.15
CA THR A 117 8.16 2.75 -23.55
C THR A 117 9.35 3.53 -24.11
N GLN A 118 9.86 4.51 -23.34
CA GLN A 118 11.00 5.34 -23.72
C GLN A 118 12.13 5.21 -22.69
N PRO A 119 13.41 5.24 -23.11
CA PRO A 119 14.53 5.15 -22.19
C PRO A 119 14.69 6.36 -21.28
N ASP A 120 14.23 7.53 -21.71
CA ASP A 120 14.20 8.78 -20.93
C ASP A 120 12.78 8.99 -20.41
N ASN A 121 12.54 8.51 -19.18
CA ASN A 121 11.23 8.55 -18.53
C ASN A 121 11.33 9.01 -17.07
N ASP A 122 10.21 9.49 -16.53
CA ASP A 122 10.13 10.01 -15.15
C ASP A 122 10.03 8.91 -14.07
N GLY A 123 10.02 7.65 -14.48
CA GLY A 123 9.88 6.48 -13.60
C GLY A 123 8.47 6.30 -13.05
N ALA A 124 8.35 5.48 -12.00
CA ALA A 124 7.06 5.23 -11.37
C ALA A 124 6.56 6.44 -10.59
N LEU A 125 5.29 6.79 -10.77
CA LEU A 125 4.63 7.90 -10.09
C LEU A 125 4.58 7.65 -8.58
N LYS A 126 5.19 8.55 -7.78
CA LYS A 126 5.05 8.50 -6.33
C LYS A 126 3.66 8.94 -5.92
N LEU A 127 2.97 8.10 -5.15
CA LEU A 127 1.67 8.41 -4.58
C LEU A 127 1.81 9.20 -3.26
N PRO A 128 0.80 10.01 -2.90
CA PRO A 128 0.82 10.79 -1.66
C PRO A 128 0.94 9.90 -0.42
N SER A 129 1.74 10.33 0.53
CA SER A 129 1.79 9.69 1.85
C SER A 129 0.47 9.88 2.60
N TYR A 130 0.17 8.94 3.51
CA TYR A 130 -1.02 9.03 4.34
C TYR A 130 -0.83 8.40 5.72
N GLY A 131 -1.69 8.83 6.66
CA GLY A 131 -1.75 8.29 8.01
C GLY A 131 -3.16 7.88 8.40
N LEU A 132 -3.29 6.72 9.04
CA LEU A 132 -4.56 6.14 9.48
C LEU A 132 -4.53 5.93 10.98
N LEU A 133 -5.55 6.44 11.67
CA LEU A 133 -5.77 6.22 13.09
C LEU A 133 -6.84 5.17 13.29
N ASP A 134 -6.50 4.10 14.01
CA ASP A 134 -7.40 3.00 14.34
C ASP A 134 -7.62 2.95 15.87
N GLY A 135 -8.80 2.54 16.30
CA GLY A 135 -9.12 2.42 17.71
C GLY A 135 -9.96 1.19 18.02
N GLY A 136 -9.80 0.65 19.22
CA GLY A 136 -10.54 -0.52 19.64
C GLY A 136 -10.88 -0.53 21.12
N VAL A 137 -11.97 -1.22 21.45
CA VAL A 137 -12.38 -1.49 22.83
C VAL A 137 -12.67 -2.98 22.99
N THR A 138 -12.14 -3.58 24.04
CA THR A 138 -12.45 -4.95 24.43
C THR A 138 -13.09 -4.94 25.81
N VAL A 139 -14.24 -5.59 25.94
CA VAL A 139 -14.98 -5.77 27.20
C VAL A 139 -15.06 -7.26 27.52
N ARG A 140 -14.58 -7.66 28.70
CA ARG A 140 -14.71 -9.02 29.23
C ARG A 140 -15.99 -9.13 30.04
N ILE A 141 -16.96 -9.91 29.55
CA ILE A 141 -18.31 -10.05 30.14
C ILE A 141 -18.34 -11.39 30.89
N GLY A 142 -17.82 -11.41 32.11
CA GLY A 142 -17.81 -12.63 32.95
C GLY A 142 -16.85 -13.72 32.47
N LYS A 143 -17.09 -14.96 32.89
CA LYS A 143 -16.21 -16.10 32.58
C LYS A 143 -16.38 -16.53 31.13
N GLY A 144 -15.34 -16.37 30.35
CA GLY A 144 -15.26 -16.88 28.98
C GLY A 144 -15.87 -16.01 27.89
N LEU A 145 -16.70 -15.00 28.20
CA LEU A 145 -17.32 -14.13 27.21
C LEU A 145 -16.56 -12.79 27.08
N SER A 146 -16.28 -12.38 25.86
CA SER A 146 -15.71 -11.07 25.57
C SER A 146 -16.31 -10.47 24.30
N PHE A 147 -16.52 -9.16 24.33
CA PHE A 147 -16.91 -8.33 23.21
C PHE A 147 -15.72 -7.49 22.77
N ARG A 148 -15.53 -7.33 21.45
CA ARG A 148 -14.60 -6.37 20.88
C ARG A 148 -15.28 -5.53 19.79
N GLY A 149 -15.13 -4.22 19.90
CA GLY A 149 -15.47 -3.24 18.87
C GLY A 149 -14.21 -2.56 18.33
N ASN A 150 -14.13 -2.35 17.03
CA ASN A 150 -13.03 -1.62 16.38
C ASN A 150 -13.61 -0.58 15.43
N ILE A 151 -12.88 0.54 15.31
CA ILE A 151 -13.07 1.56 14.30
C ILE A 151 -11.74 1.71 13.59
N ASN A 152 -11.72 1.49 12.27
CA ASN A 152 -10.56 1.72 11.43
C ASN A 152 -10.70 3.07 10.73
N ASN A 153 -9.58 3.74 10.52
CA ASN A 153 -9.53 5.08 9.93
C ASN A 153 -10.48 6.06 10.64
N VAL A 154 -10.30 6.22 11.94
CA VAL A 154 -11.14 7.06 12.83
C VAL A 154 -11.29 8.48 12.29
N LEU A 155 -10.23 9.03 11.67
CA LEU A 155 -10.22 10.38 11.12
C LEU A 155 -10.87 10.51 9.75
N ASP A 156 -11.33 9.38 9.17
CA ASP A 156 -11.93 9.32 7.82
C ASP A 156 -11.01 9.89 6.73
N THR A 157 -9.71 9.61 6.85
CA THR A 157 -8.69 10.07 5.89
C THR A 157 -8.97 9.47 4.52
N THR A 158 -9.09 10.31 3.50
CA THR A 158 -9.13 9.89 2.11
C THR A 158 -7.71 9.75 1.58
N TYR A 159 -7.37 8.60 1.00
CA TYR A 159 -6.03 8.32 0.51
C TYR A 159 -6.07 7.43 -0.73
N ILE A 160 -5.06 7.56 -1.59
CA ILE A 160 -4.83 6.65 -2.72
C ILE A 160 -4.11 5.42 -2.17
N ALA A 161 -4.73 4.26 -2.35
CA ALA A 161 -4.15 2.97 -1.94
C ALA A 161 -3.32 2.34 -3.06
N GLU A 162 -3.65 2.64 -4.33
CA GLU A 162 -3.06 2.02 -5.51
C GLU A 162 -3.27 2.89 -6.74
N SER A 163 -2.40 2.79 -7.73
CA SER A 163 -2.56 3.34 -9.08
C SER A 163 -1.87 2.42 -10.09
N ASN A 164 -2.50 2.22 -11.25
CA ASN A 164 -1.92 1.45 -12.35
C ASN A 164 -1.53 2.33 -13.55
N SER A 165 -1.37 3.63 -13.33
CA SER A 165 -0.94 4.57 -14.35
C SER A 165 0.02 5.60 -13.77
N ASN A 166 0.93 6.11 -14.62
CA ASN A 166 2.07 6.92 -14.24
C ASN A 166 2.09 8.27 -14.96
N ILE A 167 0.97 8.99 -14.97
CA ILE A 167 0.90 10.33 -15.56
C ILE A 167 1.43 11.34 -14.55
N HIS A 168 2.64 11.83 -14.79
CA HIS A 168 3.25 12.87 -13.97
C HIS A 168 2.56 14.22 -14.22
N ALA A 169 2.31 14.98 -13.15
CA ALA A 169 1.65 16.27 -13.24
C ALA A 169 2.60 17.33 -13.80
N ASP A 170 2.11 18.17 -14.68
CA ASP A 170 2.75 19.37 -15.21
C ASP A 170 2.04 20.65 -14.74
N SER A 171 2.48 21.81 -15.24
CA SER A 171 1.91 23.12 -14.88
C SER A 171 0.44 23.30 -15.29
N ASN A 172 -0.08 22.48 -16.20
CA ASN A 172 -1.45 22.54 -16.72
C ASN A 172 -2.34 21.44 -16.13
N SER A 173 -1.78 20.53 -15.38
CA SER A 173 -2.49 19.39 -14.81
C SER A 173 -3.47 19.83 -13.72
N LYS A 174 -4.67 19.25 -13.75
CA LYS A 174 -5.54 19.22 -12.55
C LYS A 174 -5.06 18.12 -11.63
N THR A 175 -4.80 18.44 -10.37
CA THR A 175 -4.23 17.50 -9.43
C THR A 175 -5.11 17.32 -8.20
N TRP A 176 -5.03 16.11 -7.61
CA TRP A 176 -5.48 15.80 -6.25
C TRP A 176 -4.25 15.39 -5.42
N ASN A 177 -3.93 16.17 -4.40
CA ASN A 177 -2.72 15.98 -3.57
C ASN A 177 -1.43 15.79 -4.40
N GLY A 178 -1.30 16.51 -5.53
CA GLY A 178 -0.13 16.43 -6.42
C GLY A 178 -0.21 15.34 -7.48
N VAL A 179 -1.19 14.45 -7.45
CA VAL A 179 -1.41 13.43 -8.48
C VAL A 179 -2.31 13.98 -9.57
N ASP A 180 -1.91 13.86 -10.84
CA ASP A 180 -2.72 14.25 -11.99
C ASP A 180 -4.03 13.43 -12.02
N THR A 181 -5.17 14.11 -12.13
CA THR A 181 -6.51 13.48 -12.09
C THR A 181 -6.83 12.60 -13.29
N ARG A 182 -5.96 12.54 -14.30
CA ARG A 182 -6.05 11.58 -15.41
C ARG A 182 -5.56 10.19 -15.02
N ASN A 183 -4.83 10.05 -13.89
CA ASN A 183 -4.41 8.75 -13.41
C ASN A 183 -5.62 7.89 -12.96
N SER A 184 -5.53 6.61 -13.27
CA SER A 184 -6.44 5.60 -12.74
C SER A 184 -5.97 5.20 -11.35
N VAL A 185 -6.75 5.55 -10.33
CA VAL A 185 -6.39 5.33 -8.92
C VAL A 185 -7.51 4.64 -8.16
N TRP A 186 -7.14 3.87 -7.15
CA TRP A 186 -8.06 3.30 -6.18
C TRP A 186 -7.86 3.98 -4.83
N PHE A 187 -8.94 4.53 -4.31
CA PHE A 187 -8.94 5.07 -2.95
C PHE A 187 -9.10 3.94 -1.94
N GLY A 188 -8.41 4.06 -0.84
CA GLY A 188 -8.60 3.16 0.29
C GLY A 188 -9.96 3.38 0.96
N PHE A 189 -10.34 2.41 1.81
CA PHE A 189 -11.59 2.51 2.55
C PHE A 189 -11.57 3.70 3.51
N GLY A 190 -12.65 4.47 3.53
CA GLY A 190 -12.93 5.45 4.55
C GLY A 190 -13.10 4.80 5.93
N ARG A 191 -13.72 5.50 6.86
CA ARG A 191 -13.99 4.96 8.19
C ARG A 191 -14.86 3.72 8.13
N THR A 192 -14.40 2.66 8.77
CA THR A 192 -15.14 1.41 8.92
C THR A 192 -15.16 0.98 10.38
N TRP A 193 -16.13 0.15 10.73
CA TRP A 193 -16.19 -0.45 12.05
C TRP A 193 -16.55 -1.94 11.97
N ASN A 194 -16.12 -2.66 12.96
CA ASN A 194 -16.52 -4.06 13.14
C ASN A 194 -16.69 -4.38 14.63
N ALA A 195 -17.50 -5.39 14.89
CA ALA A 195 -17.71 -5.89 16.24
C ALA A 195 -17.66 -7.42 16.24
N SER A 196 -17.12 -8.00 17.32
CA SER A 196 -17.07 -9.43 17.50
C SER A 196 -17.41 -9.85 18.93
N LEU A 197 -18.03 -10.99 19.06
CA LEU A 197 -18.32 -11.65 20.35
C LEU A 197 -17.58 -12.98 20.38
N LYS A 198 -16.78 -13.21 21.42
CA LYS A 198 -16.02 -14.44 21.61
C LYS A 198 -16.39 -15.11 22.90
N TYR A 199 -16.74 -16.39 22.83
CA TYR A 199 -16.96 -17.24 23.99
C TYR A 199 -15.92 -18.37 24.06
N ARG A 200 -15.39 -18.61 25.25
CA ARG A 200 -14.50 -19.73 25.56
C ARG A 200 -15.19 -20.58 26.61
N PHE A 201 -15.48 -21.81 26.29
CA PHE A 201 -16.03 -22.82 27.17
C PHE A 201 -14.91 -23.74 27.70
#